data_f828290f00dca58ffc7b8d5bd8765cb6
#
_entry.id   f828290f00dca58ffc7b8d5bd8765cb6
#
_cell.length_a   1.000
_cell.length_b   1.000
_cell.length_c   1.000
_cell.angle_alpha   90.00
_cell.angle_beta   90.00
_cell.angle_gamma   90.00
#
_symmetry.space_group_name_H-M   'P 1'
#
loop_
_entity.id
_entity.type
_entity.pdbx_description
1 polymer ?
#
loop_
_entity_poly.entity_id
_entity_poly.type
_entity_poly.pdbx_seq_one_letter_code
_entity_poly.pdbx_strand_id
1 'polypeptide(L)'
;EISECLVGSEMCIRDRKKAIFPIGHHIKNEVREIAEEEHLINAKRKDSQGICFLGQINYNDYIRRYLGEKPGDVIEMETGKRIGEHKGLWFHTIGQRKGLGFGGGPWFVIKKDVENNILYVSHGYDPQSAYKKDFPLHDFHFLTREVAMQKVTFKIRHTPEYHPATIEKLEDGRWMIHSEEAIHGVAPGQFCVVYDE
;
A
#
# COMPACT_ATOMS: atom_id res chain seq x y z
N GLU A 1 16.57 5.93 7.82
CA GLU A 1 16.32 4.97 8.92
C GLU A 1 14.85 4.91 9.36
N ILE A 2 14.10 6.01 9.30
CA ILE A 2 12.66 6.00 9.58
C ILE A 2 11.91 5.20 8.51
N SER A 3 12.41 5.16 7.29
CA SER A 3 11.84 4.36 6.19
C SER A 3 11.87 2.85 6.44
N GLU A 4 12.75 2.39 7.31
CA GLU A 4 12.83 0.99 7.70
C GLU A 4 11.84 0.61 8.81
N CYS A 5 11.18 1.60 9.38
CA CYS A 5 10.13 1.37 10.37
C CYS A 5 8.82 1.06 9.68
N LEU A 6 8.04 0.19 10.31
CA LEU A 6 6.68 -0.07 9.85
C LEU A 6 5.83 1.18 9.98
N VAL A 7 4.95 1.38 9.02
CA VAL A 7 3.96 2.45 9.07
C VAL A 7 2.97 2.17 10.21
N GLY A 8 2.52 3.20 10.88
CA GLY A 8 1.53 3.08 11.92
C GLY A 8 2.11 2.96 13.32
N SER A 9 3.18 3.69 13.62
CA SER A 9 3.83 3.76 14.93
C SER A 9 4.52 2.48 15.42
N GLU A 10 4.66 1.52 14.54
CA GLU A 10 5.37 0.30 14.88
C GLU A 10 6.87 0.52 14.89
N MET A 11 7.52 -0.27 15.70
CA MET A 11 8.97 -0.32 15.78
C MET A 11 9.55 -0.96 14.52
N CYS A 12 10.78 -0.62 14.21
CA CYS A 12 11.56 -1.32 13.20
C CYS A 12 11.57 -2.82 13.49
N ILE A 13 11.50 -3.64 12.45
CA ILE A 13 11.49 -5.12 12.59
C ILE A 13 12.69 -5.60 13.43
N ARG A 14 13.86 -4.99 13.26
CA ARG A 14 15.06 -5.25 14.06
C ARG A 14 14.86 -5.06 15.56
N ASP A 15 14.12 -4.03 15.92
CA ASP A 15 13.98 -3.61 17.31
C ASP A 15 12.90 -4.40 18.04
N ARG A 16 12.00 -5.06 17.31
CA ARG A 16 10.96 -5.92 17.90
C ARG A 16 11.51 -7.04 18.79
N LYS A 17 12.72 -7.54 18.49
CA LYS A 17 13.39 -8.54 19.32
C LYS A 17 13.68 -8.05 20.76
N LYS A 18 13.70 -6.73 20.96
CA LYS A 18 13.95 -6.09 22.25
C LYS A 18 12.67 -5.61 22.94
N ALA A 19 11.52 -5.76 22.27
CA ALA A 19 10.24 -5.29 22.78
C ALA A 19 9.44 -6.43 23.42
N ILE A 20 8.69 -6.07 24.46
CA ILE A 20 7.71 -6.97 25.09
C ILE A 20 6.32 -6.51 24.65
N PHE A 21 5.51 -7.43 24.19
CA PHE A 21 4.14 -7.19 23.77
C PHE A 21 3.17 -7.96 24.69
N PRO A 22 2.85 -7.45 25.88
CA PRO A 22 2.10 -8.20 26.89
C PRO A 22 0.72 -8.66 26.42
N ILE A 23 0.08 -7.89 25.58
CA ILE A 23 -1.26 -8.16 25.01
C ILE A 23 -1.20 -8.62 23.54
N GLY A 24 -0.02 -8.97 23.03
CA GLY A 24 0.19 -9.28 21.59
C GLY A 24 -0.54 -10.54 21.10
N HIS A 25 -0.99 -11.39 22.00
CA HIS A 25 -1.78 -12.59 21.70
C HIS A 25 -3.30 -12.37 21.67
N HIS A 26 -3.75 -11.18 22.09
CA HIS A 26 -5.15 -10.81 22.08
C HIS A 26 -5.53 -10.05 20.80
N ILE A 27 -6.73 -10.32 20.30
CA ILE A 27 -7.34 -9.47 19.28
C ILE A 27 -7.91 -8.20 19.93
N LYS A 28 -8.12 -7.16 19.14
CA LYS A 28 -8.51 -5.84 19.64
C LYS A 28 -9.81 -5.83 20.43
N ASN A 29 -10.77 -6.65 20.07
CA ASN A 29 -12.05 -6.75 20.80
C ASN A 29 -11.84 -7.32 22.19
N GLU A 30 -11.06 -8.38 22.34
CA GLU A 30 -10.70 -8.96 23.64
C GLU A 30 -9.98 -7.95 24.53
N VAL A 31 -9.03 -7.18 23.93
CA VAL A 31 -8.33 -6.10 24.67
C VAL A 31 -9.33 -5.06 25.21
N ARG A 32 -10.36 -4.73 24.44
CA ARG A 32 -11.40 -3.77 24.87
C ARG A 32 -12.28 -4.34 25.95
N GLU A 33 -12.66 -5.60 25.84
CA GLU A 33 -13.43 -6.30 26.88
C GLU A 33 -12.67 -6.32 28.21
N ILE A 34 -11.41 -6.72 28.19
CA ILE A 34 -10.54 -6.68 29.37
C ILE A 34 -10.45 -5.25 29.93
N ALA A 35 -10.27 -4.25 29.05
CA ALA A 35 -10.17 -2.86 29.50
C ALA A 35 -11.50 -2.35 30.12
N GLU A 36 -12.66 -2.83 29.67
CA GLU A 36 -13.95 -2.51 30.28
C GLU A 36 -14.15 -3.25 31.62
N GLU A 37 -13.78 -4.51 31.72
CA GLU A 37 -13.81 -5.30 32.96
C GLU A 37 -12.92 -4.67 34.04
N GLU A 38 -11.72 -4.22 33.66
CA GLU A 38 -10.78 -3.54 34.56
C GLU A 38 -11.12 -2.05 34.78
N HIS A 39 -12.27 -1.59 34.29
CA HIS A 39 -12.77 -0.22 34.44
C HIS A 39 -11.78 0.88 33.97
N LEU A 40 -11.00 0.60 32.92
CA LEU A 40 -10.04 1.57 32.40
C LEU A 40 -10.76 2.74 31.71
N ILE A 41 -10.36 3.96 32.04
CA ILE A 41 -10.99 5.20 31.53
C ILE A 41 -10.99 5.29 29.99
N ASN A 42 -10.00 4.68 29.35
CA ASN A 42 -9.79 4.70 27.90
C ASN A 42 -10.38 3.49 27.16
N ALA A 43 -11.08 2.57 27.84
CA ALA A 43 -11.64 1.36 27.23
C ALA A 43 -12.48 1.67 25.99
N LYS A 44 -13.31 2.72 26.02
CA LYS A 44 -14.19 3.16 24.92
C LYS A 44 -13.59 4.23 24.00
N ARG A 45 -12.29 4.51 24.15
CA ARG A 45 -11.65 5.50 23.28
C ARG A 45 -11.65 5.04 21.84
N LYS A 46 -12.10 5.93 20.94
CA LYS A 46 -12.04 5.69 19.49
C LYS A 46 -10.58 5.59 19.04
N ASP A 47 -10.35 4.76 18.02
CA ASP A 47 -9.05 4.66 17.39
C ASP A 47 -8.63 6.00 16.82
N SER A 48 -7.34 6.29 16.91
CA SER A 48 -6.78 7.47 16.26
C SER A 48 -6.94 7.34 14.74
N GLN A 49 -7.61 8.33 14.15
CA GLN A 49 -7.76 8.45 12.70
C GLN A 49 -6.89 9.64 12.28
N GLY A 50 -5.83 9.40 11.56
CA GLY A 50 -4.96 10.45 11.07
C GLY A 50 -3.49 10.05 10.99
N ILE A 51 -2.69 10.94 10.44
CA ILE A 51 -1.25 10.77 10.38
C ILE A 51 -0.66 11.21 11.72
N CYS A 52 0.17 10.36 12.33
CA CYS A 52 0.86 10.68 13.58
C CYS A 52 1.59 12.02 13.46
N PHE A 53 1.48 12.85 14.48
CA PHE A 53 2.02 14.21 14.60
C PHE A 53 1.35 15.30 13.75
N LEU A 54 0.58 14.95 12.72
CA LEU A 54 -0.12 15.93 11.88
C LEU A 54 -1.59 16.11 12.28
N GLY A 55 -2.13 15.23 13.12
CA GLY A 55 -3.53 15.26 13.54
C GLY A 55 -4.50 14.91 12.41
N GLN A 56 -5.73 15.41 12.52
CA GLN A 56 -6.73 15.25 11.46
C GLN A 56 -6.50 16.32 10.39
N ILE A 57 -5.92 15.91 9.28
CA ILE A 57 -5.75 16.77 8.11
C ILE A 57 -6.57 16.23 6.94
N ASN A 58 -7.12 17.14 6.14
CA ASN A 58 -7.61 16.76 4.84
C ASN A 58 -6.42 16.52 3.92
N TYR A 59 -6.18 15.25 3.55
CA TYR A 59 -5.04 14.84 2.74
C TYR A 59 -4.99 15.61 1.41
N ASN A 60 -6.11 15.77 0.73
CA ASN A 60 -6.15 16.47 -0.55
C ASN A 60 -5.80 17.96 -0.42
N ASP A 61 -6.26 18.62 0.65
CA ASP A 61 -5.94 20.03 0.89
C ASP A 61 -4.48 20.21 1.29
N TYR A 62 -3.95 19.27 2.07
CA TYR A 62 -2.52 19.24 2.40
C TYR A 62 -1.65 19.10 1.15
N ILE A 63 -1.92 18.10 0.32
CA ILE A 63 -1.19 17.87 -0.93
C ILE A 63 -1.32 19.07 -1.87
N ARG A 64 -2.51 19.61 -2.02
CA ARG A 64 -2.75 20.81 -2.87
C ARG A 64 -1.89 22.00 -2.44
N ARG A 65 -1.72 22.18 -1.14
CA ARG A 65 -0.92 23.29 -0.60
C ARG A 65 0.56 23.20 -1.01
N TYR A 66 1.12 22.01 -1.12
CA TYR A 66 2.55 21.80 -1.42
C TYR A 66 2.82 21.53 -2.90
N LEU A 67 1.96 20.79 -3.57
CA LEU A 67 2.14 20.37 -4.96
C LEU A 67 1.24 21.11 -5.95
N GLY A 68 0.28 21.88 -5.45
CA GLY A 68 -0.69 22.58 -6.29
C GLY A 68 -1.64 21.63 -7.01
N GLU A 69 -2.23 22.13 -8.09
CA GLU A 69 -3.03 21.34 -9.04
C GLU A 69 -2.34 21.35 -10.41
N LYS A 70 -2.32 20.19 -11.06
CA LYS A 70 -1.84 20.01 -12.44
C LYS A 70 -2.89 19.16 -13.18
N PRO A 71 -3.91 19.80 -13.77
CA PRO A 71 -4.96 19.09 -14.50
C PRO A 71 -4.40 18.27 -15.64
N GLY A 72 -5.01 17.13 -15.91
CA GLY A 72 -4.65 16.24 -17.01
C GLY A 72 -5.79 15.29 -17.34
N ASP A 73 -5.61 14.52 -18.41
CA ASP A 73 -6.64 13.65 -18.94
C ASP A 73 -6.78 12.36 -18.13
N VAL A 74 -8.02 11.90 -18.03
CA VAL A 74 -8.36 10.56 -17.55
C VAL A 74 -8.84 9.72 -18.72
N ILE A 75 -8.13 8.62 -18.97
CA ILE A 75 -8.35 7.75 -20.13
C ILE A 75 -8.74 6.35 -19.64
N GLU A 76 -9.77 5.78 -20.24
CA GLU A 76 -10.12 4.39 -20.04
C GLU A 76 -9.08 3.48 -20.72
N MET A 77 -8.51 2.56 -19.95
CA MET A 77 -7.37 1.74 -20.38
C MET A 77 -7.72 0.81 -21.55
N GLU A 78 -8.91 0.25 -21.52
CA GLU A 78 -9.39 -0.75 -22.47
C GLU A 78 -9.78 -0.16 -23.81
N THR A 79 -10.36 1.03 -23.81
CA THR A 79 -10.92 1.66 -25.03
C THR A 79 -10.06 2.81 -25.56
N GLY A 80 -9.16 3.34 -24.75
CA GLY A 80 -8.41 4.56 -25.05
C GLY A 80 -9.27 5.83 -25.02
N LYS A 81 -10.53 5.75 -24.58
CA LYS A 81 -11.45 6.88 -24.56
C LYS A 81 -11.15 7.81 -23.38
N ARG A 82 -11.09 9.10 -23.64
CA ARG A 82 -11.07 10.13 -22.61
C ARG A 82 -12.41 10.19 -21.90
N ILE A 83 -12.42 10.02 -20.58
CA ILE A 83 -13.63 10.02 -19.76
C ILE A 83 -13.76 11.23 -18.85
N GLY A 84 -12.67 11.99 -18.67
CA GLY A 84 -12.70 13.18 -17.83
C GLY A 84 -11.33 13.80 -17.64
N GLU A 85 -11.22 14.59 -16.56
CA GLU A 85 -9.99 15.25 -16.13
C GLU A 85 -9.71 14.95 -14.68
N HIS A 86 -8.42 14.84 -14.34
CA HIS A 86 -7.95 14.83 -12.95
C HIS A 86 -7.28 16.16 -12.58
N LYS A 87 -7.21 16.47 -11.28
CA LYS A 87 -6.61 17.71 -10.76
C LYS A 87 -5.11 17.59 -10.47
N GLY A 88 -4.54 16.41 -10.60
CA GLY A 88 -3.14 16.09 -10.39
C GLY A 88 -2.98 14.60 -10.10
N LEU A 89 -1.96 13.96 -10.65
CA LEU A 89 -1.69 12.53 -10.49
C LEU A 89 -1.42 12.13 -9.03
N TRP A 90 -0.94 13.07 -8.22
CA TRP A 90 -0.65 12.86 -6.79
C TRP A 90 -1.89 12.73 -5.90
N PHE A 91 -3.08 13.17 -6.37
CA PHE A 91 -4.34 12.96 -5.67
C PHE A 91 -4.90 11.55 -5.84
N HIS A 92 -4.29 10.73 -6.69
CA HIS A 92 -4.77 9.40 -7.02
C HIS A 92 -3.74 8.32 -6.64
N THR A 93 -4.24 7.15 -6.28
CA THR A 93 -3.42 5.98 -5.95
C THR A 93 -3.82 4.82 -6.85
N ILE A 94 -2.85 4.03 -7.34
CA ILE A 94 -3.14 2.82 -8.11
C ILE A 94 -3.98 1.86 -7.26
N GLY A 95 -5.05 1.32 -7.84
CA GLY A 95 -6.06 0.54 -7.15
C GLY A 95 -7.16 1.37 -6.44
N GLN A 96 -7.07 2.71 -6.49
CA GLN A 96 -8.12 3.57 -5.91
C GLN A 96 -9.44 3.40 -6.67
N ARG A 97 -10.53 3.24 -5.91
CA ARG A 97 -11.90 3.13 -6.44
C ARG A 97 -12.75 4.34 -6.05
N LYS A 98 -12.57 4.83 -4.83
CA LYS A 98 -13.42 5.93 -4.31
C LYS A 98 -12.88 7.29 -4.70
N GLY A 99 -13.79 8.27 -4.85
CA GLY A 99 -13.43 9.68 -5.05
C GLY A 99 -12.99 10.03 -6.47
N LEU A 100 -13.24 9.19 -7.47
CA LEU A 100 -12.91 9.47 -8.87
C LEU A 100 -13.96 10.36 -9.55
N GLY A 101 -15.22 10.32 -9.09
CA GLY A 101 -16.28 11.22 -9.56
C GLY A 101 -16.81 10.96 -10.98
N PHE A 102 -16.43 9.86 -11.60
CA PHE A 102 -16.93 9.51 -12.95
C PHE A 102 -18.24 8.74 -12.87
N GLY A 103 -19.17 9.09 -13.74
CA GLY A 103 -20.44 8.37 -13.89
C GLY A 103 -20.27 6.99 -14.54
N GLY A 104 -21.33 6.17 -14.51
CA GLY A 104 -21.41 4.93 -15.26
C GLY A 104 -20.94 3.67 -14.53
N GLY A 105 -20.52 3.75 -13.29
CA GLY A 105 -20.15 2.55 -12.50
C GLY A 105 -18.82 2.67 -11.76
N PRO A 106 -18.31 1.58 -11.19
CA PRO A 106 -17.05 1.61 -10.47
C PRO A 106 -15.88 1.73 -11.43
N TRP A 107 -15.05 2.73 -11.18
CA TRP A 107 -13.80 2.96 -11.87
C TRP A 107 -12.62 2.65 -10.93
N PHE A 108 -11.53 2.13 -11.48
CA PHE A 108 -10.30 1.84 -10.76
C PHE A 108 -9.11 2.52 -11.42
N VAL A 109 -8.26 3.13 -10.62
CA VAL A 109 -6.98 3.67 -11.11
C VAL A 109 -6.03 2.51 -11.39
N ILE A 110 -5.58 2.39 -12.64
CA ILE A 110 -4.70 1.30 -13.10
C ILE A 110 -3.25 1.75 -13.25
N LYS A 111 -3.05 2.93 -13.86
CA LYS A 111 -1.72 3.42 -14.21
C LYS A 111 -1.68 4.93 -14.16
N LYS A 112 -0.51 5.48 -13.83
CA LYS A 112 -0.20 6.91 -13.95
C LYS A 112 0.90 7.08 -14.99
N ASP A 113 0.66 7.89 -15.99
CA ASP A 113 1.66 8.34 -16.94
C ASP A 113 2.11 9.75 -16.51
N VAL A 114 3.25 9.81 -15.86
CA VAL A 114 3.77 11.05 -15.28
C VAL A 114 4.28 12.01 -16.35
N GLU A 115 4.86 11.47 -17.42
CA GLU A 115 5.43 12.25 -18.52
C GLU A 115 4.34 12.99 -19.30
N ASN A 116 3.28 12.28 -19.63
CA ASN A 116 2.15 12.82 -20.39
C ASN A 116 1.04 13.40 -19.52
N ASN A 117 1.17 13.29 -18.19
CA ASN A 117 0.18 13.75 -17.20
C ASN A 117 -1.20 13.10 -17.41
N ILE A 118 -1.22 11.78 -17.66
CA ILE A 118 -2.43 11.01 -17.91
C ILE A 118 -2.71 10.02 -16.79
N LEU A 119 -3.96 9.94 -16.36
CA LEU A 119 -4.45 8.94 -15.43
C LEU A 119 -5.23 7.87 -16.21
N TYR A 120 -4.74 6.63 -16.21
CA TYR A 120 -5.45 5.51 -16.78
C TYR A 120 -6.34 4.84 -15.74
N VAL A 121 -7.58 4.63 -16.09
CA VAL A 121 -8.59 3.96 -15.27
C VAL A 121 -9.22 2.81 -16.03
N SER A 122 -9.74 1.83 -15.30
CA SER A 122 -10.51 0.72 -15.86
C SER A 122 -11.89 0.67 -15.26
N HIS A 123 -12.87 0.25 -16.07
CA HIS A 123 -14.26 0.14 -15.68
C HIS A 123 -14.58 -1.28 -15.20
N GLY A 124 -15.37 -1.41 -14.15
CA GLY A 124 -15.84 -2.69 -13.66
C GLY A 124 -15.47 -2.98 -12.21
N TYR A 125 -15.96 -4.11 -11.69
CA TYR A 125 -15.76 -4.47 -10.28
C TYR A 125 -14.40 -5.10 -10.00
N ASP A 126 -13.80 -5.75 -11.00
CA ASP A 126 -12.55 -6.50 -10.85
C ASP A 126 -11.75 -6.52 -12.18
N PRO A 127 -11.16 -5.39 -12.58
CA PRO A 127 -10.42 -5.31 -13.82
C PRO A 127 -9.12 -6.14 -13.74
N GLN A 128 -8.92 -7.07 -14.68
CA GLN A 128 -7.73 -7.91 -14.76
C GLN A 128 -6.44 -7.10 -14.91
N SER A 129 -6.51 -5.90 -15.48
CA SER A 129 -5.40 -4.95 -15.60
C SER A 129 -4.88 -4.43 -14.25
N ALA A 130 -5.67 -4.57 -13.18
CA ALA A 130 -5.25 -4.23 -11.81
C ALA A 130 -4.35 -5.29 -11.16
N TYR A 131 -4.19 -6.45 -11.77
CA TYR A 131 -3.45 -7.59 -11.24
C TYR A 131 -2.08 -7.75 -11.89
N LYS A 132 -1.09 -8.13 -11.11
CA LYS A 132 0.25 -8.46 -11.58
C LYS A 132 0.77 -9.72 -10.91
N LYS A 133 1.46 -10.54 -11.69
CA LYS A 133 2.22 -11.69 -11.17
C LYS A 133 3.70 -11.36 -11.02
N ASP A 134 4.24 -10.61 -11.98
CA ASP A 134 5.65 -10.28 -12.05
C ASP A 134 5.85 -8.79 -11.83
N PHE A 135 6.75 -8.43 -10.92
CA PHE A 135 7.08 -7.03 -10.68
C PHE A 135 8.48 -6.88 -10.07
N PRO A 136 9.23 -5.83 -10.48
CA PRO A 136 10.55 -5.57 -9.96
C PRO A 136 10.50 -4.93 -8.58
N LEU A 137 11.50 -5.26 -7.77
CA LEU A 137 11.82 -4.59 -6.51
C LEU A 137 13.07 -3.74 -6.69
N HIS A 138 13.03 -2.51 -6.22
CA HIS A 138 14.14 -1.59 -6.12
C HIS A 138 14.60 -1.49 -4.67
N ASP A 139 15.85 -1.11 -4.46
CA ASP A 139 16.41 -0.83 -3.13
C ASP A 139 16.18 -1.99 -2.13
N PHE A 140 16.46 -3.20 -2.58
CA PHE A 140 16.27 -4.39 -1.76
C PHE A 140 17.26 -4.40 -0.59
N HIS A 141 16.75 -4.46 0.62
CA HIS A 141 17.52 -4.42 1.84
C HIS A 141 17.31 -5.68 2.68
N PHE A 142 18.40 -6.37 2.99
CA PHE A 142 18.37 -7.53 3.88
C PHE A 142 18.41 -7.08 5.35
N LEU A 143 17.40 -7.48 6.12
CA LEU A 143 17.33 -7.17 7.56
C LEU A 143 18.31 -8.00 8.41
N THR A 144 18.73 -9.15 7.90
CA THR A 144 19.67 -10.06 8.56
C THR A 144 20.94 -10.18 7.73
N ARG A 145 21.07 -11.23 6.99
CA ARG A 145 22.19 -11.52 6.08
C ARG A 145 21.65 -11.78 4.68
N GLU A 146 22.43 -11.46 3.66
CA GLU A 146 22.11 -11.86 2.30
C GLU A 146 22.05 -13.38 2.22
N VAL A 147 20.93 -13.90 1.76
CA VAL A 147 20.68 -15.33 1.57
C VAL A 147 20.31 -15.53 0.11
N ALA A 148 20.80 -16.62 -0.49
CA ALA A 148 20.34 -17.03 -1.81
C ALA A 148 18.91 -17.57 -1.66
N MET A 149 17.93 -16.68 -1.83
CA MET A 149 16.52 -17.00 -1.76
C MET A 149 16.03 -17.37 -3.15
N GLN A 150 15.27 -18.44 -3.27
CA GLN A 150 14.56 -18.79 -4.49
C GLN A 150 13.06 -18.88 -4.25
N LYS A 151 12.64 -19.56 -3.17
CA LYS A 151 11.25 -19.61 -2.74
C LYS A 151 11.07 -18.70 -1.53
N VAL A 152 10.04 -17.89 -1.58
CA VAL A 152 9.76 -16.87 -0.57
C VAL A 152 8.26 -16.70 -0.40
N THR A 153 7.88 -16.07 0.69
CA THR A 153 6.55 -15.44 0.78
C THR A 153 6.72 -13.94 0.90
N PHE A 154 5.72 -13.17 0.46
CA PHE A 154 5.81 -11.72 0.51
C PHE A 154 4.49 -11.05 0.86
N LYS A 155 4.59 -9.79 1.28
CA LYS A 155 3.47 -8.86 1.49
C LYS A 155 3.77 -7.51 0.88
N ILE A 156 2.77 -6.90 0.25
CA ILE A 156 2.83 -5.51 -0.25
C ILE A 156 1.93 -4.55 0.53
N ARG A 157 1.13 -5.07 1.45
CA ARG A 157 0.18 -4.30 2.29
C ARG A 157 0.01 -4.98 3.65
N HIS A 158 -0.62 -4.27 4.57
CA HIS A 158 -1.06 -4.78 5.87
C HIS A 158 -2.29 -5.70 5.75
N THR A 159 -2.16 -6.75 4.97
CA THR A 159 -3.16 -7.84 4.89
C THR A 159 -2.65 -9.04 5.69
N PRO A 160 -3.55 -9.89 6.21
CA PRO A 160 -3.11 -11.10 6.91
C PRO A 160 -2.43 -12.11 5.99
N GLU A 161 -2.79 -12.11 4.69
CA GLU A 161 -2.30 -13.09 3.73
C GLU A 161 -0.82 -12.89 3.38
N TYR A 162 -0.09 -14.00 3.29
CA TYR A 162 1.24 -14.10 2.70
C TYR A 162 1.11 -14.72 1.31
N HIS A 163 1.77 -14.14 0.33
CA HIS A 163 1.70 -14.59 -1.05
C HIS A 163 2.96 -15.38 -1.40
N PRO A 164 2.84 -16.65 -1.85
CA PRO A 164 3.98 -17.44 -2.27
C PRO A 164 4.54 -16.92 -3.60
N ALA A 165 5.86 -16.94 -3.71
CA ALA A 165 6.56 -16.46 -4.89
C ALA A 165 7.95 -17.10 -5.02
N THR A 166 8.55 -16.90 -6.19
CA THR A 166 9.99 -17.03 -6.39
C THR A 166 10.59 -15.64 -6.59
N ILE A 167 11.88 -15.52 -6.26
CA ILE A 167 12.61 -14.26 -6.39
C ILE A 167 13.93 -14.54 -7.10
N GLU A 168 14.30 -13.67 -8.02
CA GLU A 168 15.57 -13.69 -8.71
C GLU A 168 16.26 -12.32 -8.75
N LYS A 169 17.59 -12.34 -8.76
CA LYS A 169 18.38 -11.11 -8.91
C LYS A 169 18.64 -10.88 -10.39
N LEU A 170 18.27 -9.71 -10.88
CA LEU A 170 18.49 -9.30 -12.25
C LEU A 170 19.94 -8.81 -12.47
N GLU A 171 20.39 -8.78 -13.72
CA GLU A 171 21.75 -8.31 -14.10
C GLU A 171 22.01 -6.87 -13.70
N ASP A 172 20.98 -6.02 -13.66
CA ASP A 172 21.05 -4.62 -13.25
C ASP A 172 21.04 -4.41 -11.73
N GLY A 173 21.06 -5.50 -10.94
CA GLY A 173 21.07 -5.48 -9.48
C GLY A 173 19.71 -5.37 -8.82
N ARG A 174 18.63 -5.18 -9.57
CA ARG A 174 17.27 -5.25 -9.06
C ARG A 174 16.88 -6.70 -8.77
N TRP A 175 15.80 -6.86 -8.03
CA TRP A 175 15.20 -8.16 -7.79
C TRP A 175 13.84 -8.24 -8.50
N MET A 176 13.49 -9.41 -9.02
CA MET A 176 12.18 -9.69 -9.62
C MET A 176 11.41 -10.65 -8.74
N ILE A 177 10.16 -10.34 -8.45
CA ILE A 177 9.21 -11.28 -7.84
C ILE A 177 8.36 -11.91 -8.94
N HIS A 178 8.22 -13.23 -8.87
CA HIS A 178 7.29 -14.04 -9.64
C HIS A 178 6.29 -14.66 -8.68
N SER A 179 5.14 -14.02 -8.51
CA SER A 179 4.08 -14.52 -7.62
C SER A 179 3.35 -15.70 -8.25
N GLU A 180 3.02 -16.71 -7.46
CA GLU A 180 2.16 -17.81 -7.91
C GLU A 180 0.76 -17.33 -8.27
N GLU A 181 0.26 -16.32 -7.57
CA GLU A 181 -1.05 -15.71 -7.76
C GLU A 181 -0.94 -14.30 -8.35
N ALA A 182 -1.98 -13.87 -9.05
CA ALA A 182 -2.09 -12.49 -9.51
C ALA A 182 -2.47 -11.56 -8.36
N ILE A 183 -1.62 -10.59 -8.08
CA ILE A 183 -1.74 -9.68 -6.92
C ILE A 183 -2.38 -8.37 -7.34
N HIS A 184 -3.47 -8.01 -6.68
CA HIS A 184 -4.18 -6.76 -6.92
C HIS A 184 -3.41 -5.55 -6.37
N GLY A 185 -3.32 -4.49 -7.18
CA GLY A 185 -2.88 -3.17 -6.73
C GLY A 185 -1.39 -3.04 -6.42
N VAL A 186 -0.54 -3.83 -7.07
CA VAL A 186 0.91 -3.62 -7.06
C VAL A 186 1.24 -2.29 -7.71
N ALA A 187 1.88 -1.39 -6.97
CA ALA A 187 2.18 -0.03 -7.43
C ALA A 187 3.60 0.40 -7.07
N PRO A 188 4.25 1.22 -7.92
CA PRO A 188 5.52 1.87 -7.58
C PRO A 188 5.41 2.68 -6.28
N GLY A 189 6.49 2.68 -5.48
CA GLY A 189 6.54 3.40 -4.21
C GLY A 189 5.91 2.68 -3.02
N GLN A 190 5.42 1.45 -3.20
CA GLN A 190 4.97 0.59 -2.10
C GLN A 190 6.14 -0.25 -1.57
N PHE A 191 6.15 -0.46 -0.26
CA PHE A 191 7.05 -1.43 0.33
C PHE A 191 6.58 -2.85 0.03
N CYS A 192 7.54 -3.72 -0.28
CA CYS A 192 7.36 -5.15 -0.36
C CYS A 192 8.22 -5.81 0.72
N VAL A 193 7.62 -6.52 1.64
CA VAL A 193 8.34 -7.28 2.66
C VAL A 193 8.39 -8.73 2.23
N VAL A 194 9.60 -9.24 2.09
CA VAL A 194 9.87 -10.62 1.65
C VAL A 194 10.33 -11.42 2.85
N TYR A 195 9.81 -12.63 2.98
CA TYR A 195 10.12 -13.58 4.05
C TYR A 195 10.72 -14.84 3.42
N ASP A 196 11.83 -15.29 3.95
CA ASP A 196 12.39 -16.62 3.70
C ASP A 196 11.59 -17.69 4.47
N GLU A 197 11.51 -18.88 3.94
CA GLU A 197 10.89 -20.03 4.61
C GLU A 197 11.83 -20.64 5.66
#